data_6b35e75b2e78399aa35647a6e6a19e1c
#
_entry.id   6b35e75b2e78399aa35647a6e6a19e1c
#
_cell.length_a   1.000
_cell.length_b   1.000
_cell.length_c   1.000
_cell.angle_alpha   90.00
_cell.angle_beta   90.00
_cell.angle_gamma   90.00
#
_symmetry.space_group_name_H-M   'P 1'
#
loop_
_entity.id
_entity.type
_entity.pdbx_description
1 polymer ?
#
loop_
_entity_poly.entity_id
_entity_poly.type
_entity_poly.pdbx_seq_one_letter_code
_entity_poly.pdbx_strand_id
1 'polypeptide(L)' 'MKIDLIMDVPLEVTVELGRTSKSIQDILDFAPGTIIELNKIAGEPIDVLVNGKYVAKGEVVVIEESYGIRITDIVK' A
#
# COMPACT_ATOMS: atom_id res chain seq x y z
N MET A 1 14.66 -9.86 30.12
CA MET A 1 14.07 -10.37 28.89
C MET A 1 14.23 -9.36 27.78
N LYS A 2 14.45 -9.82 26.58
CA LYS A 2 14.78 -8.95 25.46
C LYS A 2 13.61 -8.70 24.49
N ILE A 3 12.40 -9.04 24.91
CA ILE A 3 11.22 -8.81 24.09
C ILE A 3 11.07 -7.33 23.77
N ASP A 4 11.35 -6.44 24.72
CA ASP A 4 11.23 -5.00 24.50
C ASP A 4 12.13 -4.53 23.38
N LEU A 5 13.34 -5.09 23.27
CA LEU A 5 14.25 -4.73 22.18
C LEU A 5 13.71 -5.18 20.84
N ILE A 6 13.06 -6.36 20.80
CA ILE A 6 12.44 -6.87 19.58
C ILE A 6 11.22 -6.02 19.20
N MET A 7 10.44 -5.61 20.19
CA MET A 7 9.24 -4.81 19.95
C MET A 7 9.54 -3.41 19.44
N ASP A 8 10.76 -2.92 19.66
CA ASP A 8 11.15 -1.58 19.25
C ASP A 8 11.84 -1.55 17.88
N VAL A 9 11.97 -2.70 17.20
CA VAL A 9 12.59 -2.75 15.89
C VAL A 9 11.63 -2.10 14.88
N PRO A 10 12.06 -1.07 14.14
CA PRO A 10 11.20 -0.46 13.14
C PRO A 10 11.01 -1.39 11.94
N LEU A 11 9.79 -1.41 11.43
CA LEU A 11 9.42 -2.16 10.23
C LEU A 11 8.83 -1.20 9.22
N GLU A 12 9.02 -1.52 7.93
CA GLU A 12 8.48 -0.70 6.87
C GLU A 12 7.04 -1.11 6.56
N VAL A 13 6.15 -0.14 6.59
CA VAL A 13 4.73 -0.34 6.26
C VAL A 13 4.47 0.32 4.92
N THR A 14 3.93 -0.46 3.98
CA THR A 14 3.57 0.02 2.65
C THR A 14 2.08 -0.20 2.41
N VAL A 15 1.46 0.74 1.73
CA VAL A 15 0.05 0.64 1.37
C VAL A 15 -0.05 0.61 -0.15
N GLU A 16 -0.71 -0.41 -0.71
CA GLU A 16 -0.87 -0.57 -2.16
C GLU A 16 -2.31 -0.33 -2.57
N LEU A 17 -2.50 0.61 -3.49
CA LEU A 17 -3.80 0.85 -4.10
C LEU A 17 -4.14 -0.22 -5.12
N GLY A 18 -3.14 -0.82 -5.75
CA GLY A 18 -3.31 -1.84 -6.76
C GLY A 18 -2.03 -2.02 -7.56
N ARG A 19 -2.09 -2.90 -8.54
CA ARG A 19 -0.94 -3.24 -9.38
C ARG A 19 -1.34 -3.32 -10.84
N THR A 20 -0.36 -3.19 -11.71
CA THR A 20 -0.53 -3.46 -13.13
C THR A 20 0.83 -3.81 -13.73
N SER A 21 0.82 -4.35 -14.93
CA SER A 21 2.05 -4.65 -15.66
C SER A 21 2.08 -3.83 -16.93
N LYS A 22 3.24 -3.30 -17.25
CA LYS A 22 3.46 -2.50 -18.45
C LYS A 22 4.73 -2.96 -19.14
N SER A 23 4.74 -2.90 -20.46
CA SER A 23 5.94 -3.18 -21.24
C SER A 23 6.92 -2.01 -21.10
N ILE A 24 8.19 -2.27 -21.45
CA ILE A 24 9.20 -1.20 -21.50
C ILE A 24 8.75 -0.10 -22.47
N GLN A 25 8.19 -0.49 -23.61
CA GLN A 25 7.70 0.48 -24.60
C GLN A 25 6.65 1.41 -23.97
N ASP A 26 5.69 0.84 -23.24
CA ASP A 26 4.65 1.65 -22.59
C ASP A 26 5.24 2.62 -21.57
N ILE A 27 6.24 2.15 -20.81
CA ILE A 27 6.88 2.98 -19.78
C ILE A 27 7.61 4.16 -20.43
N LEU A 28 8.27 3.92 -21.55
CA LEU A 28 8.98 4.99 -22.25
C LEU A 28 8.04 6.04 -22.81
N ASP A 29 6.77 5.70 -23.00
CA ASP A 29 5.76 6.62 -23.51
C ASP A 29 5.04 7.40 -22.40
N PHE A 30 5.42 7.20 -21.14
CA PHE A 30 4.81 7.93 -20.02
C PHE A 30 5.11 9.42 -20.15
N ALA A 31 4.08 10.23 -19.89
CA ALA A 31 4.17 11.67 -19.95
C ALA A 31 3.16 12.26 -18.98
N PRO A 32 3.26 13.55 -18.66
CA PRO A 32 2.21 14.20 -17.85
C PRO A 32 0.84 13.98 -18.48
N GLY A 33 -0.10 13.50 -17.68
CA GLY A 33 -1.45 13.19 -18.16
C GLY A 33 -1.67 11.73 -18.50
N THR A 34 -0.60 10.90 -18.54
CA THR A 34 -0.76 9.47 -18.78
C THR A 34 -1.57 8.85 -17.64
N ILE A 35 -2.52 7.99 -17.98
CA ILE A 35 -3.36 7.30 -17.00
C ILE A 35 -2.93 5.85 -16.93
N ILE A 36 -2.65 5.41 -15.72
CA ILE A 36 -2.30 4.01 -15.44
C ILE A 36 -3.45 3.38 -14.68
N GLU A 37 -4.12 2.43 -15.29
CA GLU A 37 -5.23 1.73 -14.66
C GLU A 37 -4.68 0.58 -13.82
N LEU A 38 -5.18 0.46 -12.59
CA LEU A 38 -4.74 -0.58 -11.66
C LEU A 38 -5.76 -1.73 -11.65
N ASN A 39 -5.35 -2.86 -11.08
CA ASN A 39 -6.16 -4.06 -11.05
C ASN A 39 -7.22 -4.09 -9.95
N LYS A 40 -7.34 -3.01 -9.18
CA LYS A 40 -8.34 -2.91 -8.11
C LYS A 40 -9.53 -2.09 -8.56
N ILE A 41 -10.70 -2.50 -8.10
CA ILE A 41 -11.93 -1.76 -8.33
C ILE A 41 -12.03 -0.64 -7.30
N ALA A 42 -12.42 0.55 -7.75
CA ALA A 42 -12.59 1.69 -6.87
C ALA A 42 -13.55 1.35 -5.74
N GLY A 43 -13.19 1.71 -4.52
CA GLY A 43 -13.99 1.41 -3.33
C GLY A 43 -13.61 0.12 -2.62
N GLU A 44 -12.80 -0.74 -3.24
CA GLU A 44 -12.30 -1.92 -2.54
C GLU A 44 -11.28 -1.53 -1.47
N PRO A 45 -11.19 -2.32 -0.39
CA PRO A 45 -10.13 -2.10 0.60
C PRO A 45 -8.76 -2.22 -0.05
N ILE A 46 -7.82 -1.42 0.42
CA ILE A 46 -6.45 -1.43 -0.09
C ILE A 46 -5.58 -2.32 0.79
N ASP A 47 -4.49 -2.79 0.23
CA ASP A 47 -3.62 -3.74 0.90
C ASP A 47 -2.56 -3.04 1.73
N VAL A 48 -2.31 -3.59 2.92
CA VAL A 48 -1.25 -3.10 3.81
C VAL A 48 -0.20 -4.20 3.91
N LEU A 49 1.05 -3.80 3.64
CA LEU A 49 2.18 -4.73 3.66
C LEU A 49 3.18 -4.28 4.71
N VAL A 50 3.80 -5.26 5.37
CA VAL A 50 4.92 -5.01 6.27
C VAL A 50 6.10 -5.79 5.71
N ASN A 51 7.16 -5.07 5.37
CA ASN A 51 8.36 -5.64 4.73
C ASN A 51 8.01 -6.54 3.54
N GLY A 52 7.06 -6.08 2.73
CA GLY A 52 6.66 -6.79 1.50
C GLY A 52 5.65 -7.91 1.68
N LYS A 53 5.18 -8.16 2.90
CA LYS A 53 4.19 -9.21 3.16
C LYS A 53 2.83 -8.60 3.45
N TYR A 54 1.78 -9.16 2.86
CA TYR A 54 0.42 -8.72 3.12
C TYR A 54 0.01 -9.09 4.54
N VAL A 55 -0.35 -8.10 5.33
CA VAL A 55 -0.73 -8.33 6.73
C VAL A 55 -2.12 -7.81 7.05
N ALA A 56 -2.66 -6.91 6.25
CA ALA A 56 -3.95 -6.30 6.56
C ALA A 56 -4.56 -5.68 5.33
N LYS A 57 -5.80 -5.25 5.47
CA LYS A 57 -6.49 -4.39 4.51
C LYS A 57 -7.04 -3.19 5.25
N GLY A 58 -7.28 -2.12 4.53
CA GLY A 58 -7.79 -0.91 5.13
C GLY A 58 -8.35 0.06 4.12
N GLU A 59 -8.76 1.19 4.62
CA GLU A 59 -9.27 2.29 3.81
C GLU A 59 -8.47 3.54 4.07
N VAL A 60 -8.33 4.36 3.04
CA VAL A 60 -7.59 5.62 3.15
C VAL A 60 -8.40 6.60 3.97
N VAL A 61 -7.73 7.26 4.91
CA VAL A 61 -8.31 8.35 5.69
C VAL A 61 -7.36 9.54 5.59
N VAL A 62 -7.87 10.72 5.93
CA VAL A 62 -7.06 11.94 5.97
C VAL A 62 -7.01 12.39 7.43
N ILE A 63 -5.79 12.59 7.92
CA ILE A 63 -5.55 13.05 9.28
C ILE A 63 -4.78 14.35 9.15
N GLU A 64 -5.47 15.47 9.39
CA GLU A 64 -4.91 16.81 9.21
C GLU A 64 -4.44 16.95 7.76
N GLU A 65 -3.14 17.04 7.52
CA GLU A 65 -2.58 17.21 6.17
C GLU A 65 -1.98 15.93 5.63
N SER A 66 -2.12 14.82 6.34
CA SER A 66 -1.50 13.55 5.95
C SER A 66 -2.54 12.51 5.60
N TYR A 67 -2.17 11.62 4.69
CA TYR A 67 -2.96 10.41 4.47
C TYR A 67 -2.65 9.42 5.57
N GLY A 68 -3.68 8.70 5.98
CA GLY A 68 -3.55 7.58 6.90
C GLY A 68 -4.30 6.40 6.36
N ILE A 69 -4.25 5.30 7.08
CA ILE A 69 -4.97 4.08 6.73
C ILE A 69 -5.70 3.58 7.97
N ARG A 70 -7.00 3.30 7.81
CA ARG A 70 -7.78 2.67 8.86
C ARG A 70 -7.84 1.18 8.56
N ILE A 71 -7.32 0.37 9.48
CA ILE A 71 -7.34 -1.08 9.29
C ILE A 71 -8.77 -1.58 9.39
N THR A 72 -9.20 -2.33 8.38
CA THR A 72 -10.53 -2.93 8.36
C THR A 72 -10.48 -4.45 8.49
N ASP A 73 -9.33 -5.05 8.17
CA ASP A 73 -9.20 -6.51 8.19
C ASP A 73 -7.75 -6.89 8.45
N ILE A 74 -7.58 -7.95 9.22
CA ILE A 74 -6.24 -8.52 9.48
C ILE A 74 -6.13 -9.83 8.72
N VAL A 75 -5.04 -9.97 7.98
CA VAL A 75 -4.73 -11.21 7.25
C VAL A 75 -3.97 -12.14 8.19
N LYS A 76 -4.49 -13.35 8.34
CA LYS A 76 -3.86 -14.34 9.22
C LYS A 76 -3.40 -15.56 8.46
#